data_fae4b8a2888b795b88a3eded79582f0f
#
_entry.id   fae4b8a2888b795b88a3eded79582f0f
#
_cell.length_a   1.000
_cell.length_b   1.000
_cell.length_c   1.000
_cell.angle_alpha   90.00
_cell.angle_beta   90.00
_cell.angle_gamma   90.00
#
_symmetry.space_group_name_H-M   'P 1'
#
loop_
_entity.id
_entity.type
_entity.pdbx_description
1 polymer ?
#
loop_
_entity_poly.entity_id
_entity_poly.type
_entity_poly.pdbx_seq_one_letter_code
_entity_poly.pdbx_strand_id
1 'polypeptide(L)'
;PRLSMSGYLRRLASTGAAYTAASIISKLIAVALLPLYTRFLSPADYGAAEVMFAAVVAMSLVIRLGVIEALLRVYYKTDENPDRVVSTSFASLFWAGTVAAIVLMPFAEPLSELLLGTPDAELARVAIAGLWVLTLSEYLLTLFRLDERARAFFVVTMLSVALTIPVTIVLGVPLDLGAIGLLLGSYGTGAAIVVGLIAYHHRRLSLMVDIPLFRRMMRFGLPTMPAELSLYSMSFIDRIIIARSLGLAEAGLYALAVKVSQAVNVLVRGFQLAFPPLA
;
A
#
# COMPACT_ATOMS: atom_id res chain seq x y z
N PRO A 1 -17.71 15.57 -27.54
CA PRO A 1 -17.57 14.69 -28.71
C PRO A 1 -17.59 13.26 -28.22
N ARG A 2 -18.64 12.52 -28.62
CA ARG A 2 -18.77 11.09 -28.29
C ARG A 2 -17.65 10.35 -29.02
N LEU A 3 -16.69 9.83 -28.26
CA LEU A 3 -15.66 8.96 -28.82
C LEU A 3 -16.36 7.74 -29.47
N SER A 4 -15.86 7.33 -30.64
CA SER A 4 -16.34 6.07 -31.25
C SER A 4 -16.04 4.91 -30.28
N MET A 5 -16.85 3.85 -30.30
CA MET A 5 -16.67 2.68 -29.43
C MET A 5 -15.24 2.13 -29.52
N SER A 6 -14.63 2.13 -30.71
CA SER A 6 -13.23 1.74 -30.92
C SER A 6 -12.22 2.67 -30.26
N GLY A 7 -12.48 3.98 -30.26
CA GLY A 7 -11.64 4.97 -29.58
C GLY A 7 -11.71 4.83 -28.04
N TYR A 8 -12.90 4.53 -27.51
CA TYR A 8 -13.09 4.28 -26.09
C TYR A 8 -12.38 3.00 -25.64
N LEU A 9 -12.54 1.90 -26.37
CA LEU A 9 -11.87 0.62 -26.08
C LEU A 9 -10.34 0.75 -26.16
N ARG A 10 -9.82 1.46 -27.15
CA ARG A 10 -8.37 1.70 -27.28
C ARG A 10 -7.83 2.52 -26.09
N ARG A 11 -8.55 3.54 -25.66
CA ARG A 11 -8.17 4.34 -24.48
C ARG A 11 -8.23 3.51 -23.20
N LEU A 12 -9.30 2.72 -23.03
CA LEU A 12 -9.43 1.82 -21.86
C LEU A 12 -8.30 0.80 -21.82
N ALA A 13 -7.97 0.19 -22.96
CA ALA A 13 -6.88 -0.78 -23.06
C ALA A 13 -5.51 -0.14 -22.76
N SER A 14 -5.22 1.05 -23.32
CA SER A 14 -3.93 1.72 -23.09
C SER A 14 -3.76 2.21 -21.65
N THR A 15 -4.83 2.70 -21.03
CA THR A 15 -4.82 3.15 -19.64
C THR A 15 -4.69 1.97 -18.68
N GLY A 16 -5.48 0.91 -18.91
CA GLY A 16 -5.39 -0.33 -18.12
C GLY A 16 -4.02 -0.99 -18.24
N ALA A 17 -3.45 -1.03 -19.45
CA ALA A 17 -2.10 -1.57 -19.68
C ALA A 17 -1.01 -0.81 -18.90
N ALA A 18 -1.10 0.52 -18.80
CA ALA A 18 -0.12 1.31 -18.04
C ALA A 18 -0.18 1.03 -16.53
N TYR A 19 -1.37 0.89 -15.95
CA TYR A 19 -1.52 0.51 -14.53
C TYR A 19 -1.03 -0.90 -14.26
N THR A 20 -1.38 -1.84 -15.15
CA THR A 20 -0.93 -3.23 -15.06
C THR A 20 0.59 -3.33 -15.20
N ALA A 21 1.18 -2.64 -16.18
CA ALA A 21 2.62 -2.60 -16.37
C ALA A 21 3.36 -2.05 -15.15
N ALA A 22 2.89 -0.94 -14.55
CA ALA A 22 3.48 -0.40 -13.32
C ALA A 22 3.46 -1.44 -12.19
N SER A 23 2.34 -2.13 -12.00
CA SER A 23 2.21 -3.16 -10.97
C SER A 23 3.12 -4.38 -11.22
N ILE A 24 3.22 -4.83 -12.47
CA ILE A 24 4.08 -5.96 -12.86
C ILE A 24 5.54 -5.60 -12.65
N ILE A 25 5.99 -4.45 -13.15
CA ILE A 25 7.37 -4.00 -13.05
C ILE A 25 7.76 -3.84 -11.58
N SER A 26 6.93 -3.23 -10.75
CA SER A 26 7.18 -3.08 -9.31
C SER A 26 7.37 -4.44 -8.62
N LYS A 27 6.54 -5.44 -8.95
CA LYS A 27 6.65 -6.79 -8.38
C LYS A 27 7.91 -7.52 -8.86
N LEU A 28 8.27 -7.39 -10.13
CA LEU A 28 9.49 -7.98 -10.68
C LEU A 28 10.74 -7.35 -10.04
N ILE A 29 10.76 -6.03 -9.86
CA ILE A 29 11.85 -5.34 -9.16
C ILE A 29 11.93 -5.82 -7.71
N ALA A 30 10.80 -5.94 -7.00
CA ALA A 30 10.78 -6.46 -5.63
C ALA A 30 11.41 -7.86 -5.53
N VAL A 31 11.16 -8.74 -6.50
CA VAL A 31 11.78 -10.08 -6.55
C VAL A 31 13.26 -10.00 -6.94
N ALA A 32 13.63 -9.16 -7.89
CA ALA A 32 15.03 -8.96 -8.27
C ALA A 32 15.90 -8.43 -7.13
N LEU A 33 15.29 -7.76 -6.13
CA LEU A 33 15.97 -7.27 -4.93
C LEU A 33 16.13 -8.35 -3.83
N LEU A 34 15.44 -9.48 -3.92
CA LEU A 34 15.54 -10.53 -2.90
C LEU A 34 16.98 -11.02 -2.69
N PRO A 35 17.80 -11.30 -3.73
CA PRO A 35 19.18 -11.70 -3.54
C PRO A 35 20.03 -10.65 -2.81
N LEU A 36 19.70 -9.36 -3.01
CA LEU A 36 20.38 -8.28 -2.31
C LEU A 36 20.01 -8.29 -0.83
N TYR A 37 18.72 -8.37 -0.50
CA TYR A 37 18.26 -8.40 0.88
C TYR A 37 18.77 -9.62 1.64
N THR A 38 18.73 -10.79 1.02
CA THR A 38 19.22 -12.06 1.65
C THR A 38 20.72 -12.07 1.86
N ARG A 39 21.49 -11.23 1.16
CA ARG A 39 22.94 -11.12 1.36
C ARG A 39 23.32 -10.27 2.57
N PHE A 40 22.53 -9.24 2.89
CA PHE A 40 22.86 -8.23 3.89
C PHE A 40 21.99 -8.30 5.15
N LEU A 41 20.84 -8.94 5.08
CA LEU A 41 19.91 -9.08 6.21
C LEU A 41 19.90 -10.50 6.72
N SER A 42 19.82 -10.65 8.04
CA SER A 42 19.52 -11.95 8.60
C SER A 42 18.11 -12.42 8.21
N PRO A 43 17.86 -13.73 8.11
CA PRO A 43 16.49 -14.23 7.89
C PRO A 43 15.49 -13.73 8.94
N ALA A 44 15.94 -13.52 10.18
CA ALA A 44 15.11 -13.04 11.27
C ALA A 44 14.74 -11.56 11.09
N ASP A 45 15.70 -10.69 10.70
CA ASP A 45 15.42 -9.26 10.43
C ASP A 45 14.45 -9.10 9.27
N TYR A 46 14.69 -9.89 8.20
CA TYR A 46 13.78 -9.89 7.06
C TYR A 46 12.38 -10.37 7.44
N GLY A 47 12.29 -11.42 8.26
CA GLY A 47 11.03 -11.93 8.79
C GLY A 47 10.29 -10.91 9.66
N ALA A 48 10.99 -10.23 10.57
CA ALA A 48 10.43 -9.18 11.41
C ALA A 48 9.86 -8.03 10.56
N ALA A 49 10.62 -7.57 9.56
CA ALA A 49 10.17 -6.53 8.64
C ALA A 49 8.92 -6.96 7.85
N GLU A 50 8.90 -8.19 7.31
CA GLU A 50 7.76 -8.70 6.53
C GLU A 50 6.49 -8.89 7.36
N VAL A 51 6.60 -9.33 8.62
CA VAL A 51 5.46 -9.39 9.55
C VAL A 51 4.94 -7.98 9.83
N MET A 52 5.82 -7.02 10.09
CA MET A 52 5.41 -5.62 10.32
C MET A 52 4.78 -4.98 9.07
N PHE A 53 5.33 -5.19 7.87
CA PHE A 53 4.70 -4.74 6.64
C PHE A 53 3.30 -5.32 6.47
N ALA A 54 3.12 -6.61 6.72
CA ALA A 54 1.84 -7.26 6.63
C ALA A 54 0.83 -6.70 7.66
N ALA A 55 1.25 -6.47 8.90
CA ALA A 55 0.44 -5.87 9.94
C ALA A 55 0.02 -4.42 9.59
N VAL A 56 0.96 -3.61 9.07
CA VAL A 56 0.67 -2.24 8.63
C VAL A 56 -0.36 -2.22 7.51
N VAL A 57 -0.25 -3.10 6.51
CA VAL A 57 -1.24 -3.18 5.43
C VAL A 57 -2.61 -3.61 5.97
N ALA A 58 -2.68 -4.64 6.83
CA ALA A 58 -3.93 -5.08 7.44
C ALA A 58 -4.60 -3.96 8.25
N MET A 59 -3.83 -3.25 9.08
CA MET A 59 -4.34 -2.14 9.89
C MET A 59 -4.75 -0.95 9.01
N SER A 60 -4.04 -0.69 7.89
CA SER A 60 -4.42 0.37 6.96
C SER A 60 -5.80 0.13 6.33
N LEU A 61 -6.16 -1.14 6.05
CA LEU A 61 -7.50 -1.49 5.56
C LEU A 61 -8.57 -1.16 6.60
N VAL A 62 -8.30 -1.44 7.88
CA VAL A 62 -9.21 -1.11 8.98
C VAL A 62 -9.38 0.41 9.10
N ILE A 63 -8.29 1.18 9.07
CA ILE A 63 -8.32 2.64 9.23
C ILE A 63 -9.02 3.33 8.05
N ARG A 64 -8.87 2.80 6.85
CA ARG A 64 -9.53 3.35 5.66
C ARG A 64 -11.05 3.21 5.69
N LEU A 65 -11.63 2.28 6.45
CA LEU A 65 -13.08 2.10 6.62
C LEU A 65 -13.86 2.03 5.30
N GLY A 66 -13.22 1.59 4.19
CA GLY A 66 -13.84 1.59 2.86
C GLY A 66 -14.03 3.00 2.25
N VAL A 67 -13.29 4.01 2.73
CA VAL A 67 -13.37 5.39 2.19
C VAL A 67 -12.97 5.44 0.72
N ILE A 68 -11.98 4.65 0.29
CA ILE A 68 -11.51 4.63 -1.09
C ILE A 68 -12.59 4.08 -2.03
N GLU A 69 -13.29 3.02 -1.64
CA GLU A 69 -14.38 2.40 -2.38
C GLU A 69 -15.59 3.33 -2.45
N ALA A 70 -15.89 4.01 -1.33
CA ALA A 70 -16.92 5.02 -1.26
C ALA A 70 -16.59 6.24 -2.14
N LEU A 71 -15.34 6.69 -2.15
CA LEU A 71 -14.86 7.76 -3.03
C LEU A 71 -15.13 7.41 -4.49
N LEU A 72 -14.68 6.24 -4.97
CA LEU A 72 -14.87 5.80 -6.34
C LEU A 72 -16.35 5.79 -6.73
N ARG A 73 -17.21 5.27 -5.85
CA ARG A 73 -18.65 5.21 -6.11
C ARG A 73 -19.30 6.58 -6.15
N VAL A 74 -19.03 7.42 -5.15
CA VAL A 74 -19.68 8.74 -5.02
C VAL A 74 -19.19 9.68 -6.11
N TYR A 75 -17.90 9.65 -6.45
CA TYR A 75 -17.30 10.48 -7.50
C TYR A 75 -17.96 10.30 -8.87
N TYR A 76 -18.32 9.05 -9.24
CA TYR A 76 -18.88 8.75 -10.57
C TYR A 76 -20.40 8.65 -10.61
N LYS A 77 -21.08 8.51 -9.48
CA LYS A 77 -22.53 8.18 -9.45
C LYS A 77 -23.43 9.23 -8.84
N THR A 78 -22.89 10.30 -8.31
CA THR A 78 -23.67 11.36 -7.66
C THR A 78 -23.44 12.73 -8.31
N ASP A 79 -24.43 13.63 -8.18
CA ASP A 79 -24.33 15.04 -8.62
C ASP A 79 -23.54 15.90 -7.63
N GLU A 80 -22.80 15.29 -6.71
CA GLU A 80 -21.95 15.98 -5.75
C GLU A 80 -20.73 16.59 -6.45
N ASN A 81 -20.26 17.74 -5.92
CA ASN A 81 -19.04 18.36 -6.42
C ASN A 81 -17.84 17.42 -6.21
N PRO A 82 -17.14 16.99 -7.29
CA PRO A 82 -16.02 16.05 -7.20
C PRO A 82 -14.91 16.49 -6.23
N ASP A 83 -14.59 17.80 -6.19
CA ASP A 83 -13.54 18.32 -5.31
C ASP A 83 -13.96 18.27 -3.83
N ARG A 84 -15.25 18.42 -3.54
CA ARG A 84 -15.79 18.25 -2.19
C ARG A 84 -15.69 16.79 -1.72
N VAL A 85 -15.96 15.83 -2.61
CA VAL A 85 -15.82 14.40 -2.32
C VAL A 85 -14.35 14.03 -2.07
N VAL A 86 -13.44 14.51 -2.93
CA VAL A 86 -11.99 14.31 -2.79
C VAL A 86 -11.48 14.91 -1.48
N SER A 87 -11.82 16.17 -1.20
CA SER A 87 -11.34 16.85 0.00
C SER A 87 -11.85 16.19 1.30
N THR A 88 -13.12 15.79 1.35
CA THR A 88 -13.71 15.10 2.51
C THR A 88 -13.07 13.73 2.73
N SER A 89 -12.83 12.98 1.66
CA SER A 89 -12.15 11.67 1.73
C SER A 89 -10.72 11.81 2.24
N PHE A 90 -9.96 12.79 1.71
CA PHE A 90 -8.61 13.08 2.18
C PHE A 90 -8.58 13.43 3.66
N ALA A 91 -9.40 14.40 4.07
CA ALA A 91 -9.47 14.85 5.45
C ALA A 91 -9.81 13.70 6.41
N SER A 92 -10.77 12.85 6.03
CA SER A 92 -11.16 11.71 6.87
C SER A 92 -10.03 10.71 7.05
N LEU A 93 -9.30 10.38 5.99
CA LEU A 93 -8.15 9.47 6.06
C LEU A 93 -6.94 10.08 6.78
N PHE A 94 -6.68 11.36 6.56
CA PHE A 94 -5.63 12.08 7.27
C PHE A 94 -5.86 12.04 8.79
N TRP A 95 -7.06 12.39 9.23
CA TRP A 95 -7.38 12.38 10.66
C TRP A 95 -7.49 10.96 11.23
N ALA A 96 -8.09 10.01 10.51
CA ALA A 96 -8.16 8.62 10.96
C ALA A 96 -6.76 8.02 11.12
N GLY A 97 -5.86 8.22 10.14
CA GLY A 97 -4.48 7.77 10.23
C GLY A 97 -3.70 8.45 11.35
N THR A 98 -3.89 9.77 11.54
CA THR A 98 -3.25 10.55 12.62
C THR A 98 -3.71 10.07 14.00
N VAL A 99 -5.00 9.92 14.21
CA VAL A 99 -5.56 9.40 15.47
C VAL A 99 -5.06 7.99 15.73
N ALA A 100 -5.10 7.12 14.72
CA ALA A 100 -4.59 5.76 14.85
C ALA A 100 -3.10 5.74 15.24
N ALA A 101 -2.25 6.56 14.59
CA ALA A 101 -0.83 6.65 14.93
C ALA A 101 -0.62 7.13 16.38
N ILE A 102 -1.34 8.18 16.79
CA ILE A 102 -1.24 8.71 18.18
C ILE A 102 -1.70 7.65 19.21
N VAL A 103 -2.80 6.97 18.94
CA VAL A 103 -3.36 5.96 19.85
C VAL A 103 -2.47 4.71 19.94
N LEU A 104 -1.89 4.28 18.80
CA LEU A 104 -1.08 3.04 18.76
C LEU A 104 0.35 3.26 19.24
N MET A 105 0.89 4.48 19.16
CA MET A 105 2.29 4.77 19.52
C MET A 105 2.68 4.36 20.95
N PRO A 106 1.86 4.60 21.99
CA PRO A 106 2.14 4.11 23.35
C PRO A 106 2.14 2.59 23.49
N PHE A 107 1.46 1.88 22.58
CA PHE A 107 1.35 0.43 22.56
C PHE A 107 2.37 -0.26 21.64
N ALA A 108 3.41 0.45 21.19
CA ALA A 108 4.39 -0.07 20.24
C ALA A 108 5.06 -1.35 20.74
N GLU A 109 5.48 -1.39 22.02
CA GLU A 109 6.13 -2.56 22.61
C GLU A 109 5.19 -3.77 22.73
N PRO A 110 4.00 -3.69 23.36
CA PRO A 110 3.08 -4.83 23.39
C PRO A 110 2.58 -5.26 22.00
N LEU A 111 2.49 -4.35 21.03
CA LEU A 111 2.13 -4.70 19.66
C LEU A 111 3.26 -5.50 18.99
N SER A 112 4.52 -5.11 19.17
CA SER A 112 5.65 -5.87 18.63
C SER A 112 5.72 -7.27 19.25
N GLU A 113 5.56 -7.38 20.56
CA GLU A 113 5.53 -8.67 21.26
C GLU A 113 4.37 -9.55 20.77
N LEU A 114 3.18 -8.96 20.55
CA LEU A 114 2.04 -9.68 19.98
C LEU A 114 2.31 -10.22 18.58
N LEU A 115 2.97 -9.44 17.71
CA LEU A 115 3.15 -9.76 16.30
C LEU A 115 4.41 -10.61 16.05
N LEU A 116 5.51 -10.28 16.71
CA LEU A 116 6.82 -10.89 16.48
C LEU A 116 7.17 -12.00 17.50
N GLY A 117 6.50 -11.99 18.67
CA GLY A 117 6.87 -12.84 19.80
C GLY A 117 8.04 -12.30 20.63
N THR A 118 8.61 -11.16 20.24
CA THR A 118 9.69 -10.45 20.93
C THR A 118 9.40 -8.96 21.01
N PRO A 119 9.72 -8.29 22.12
CA PRO A 119 9.52 -6.85 22.25
C PRO A 119 10.54 -6.08 21.40
N ASP A 120 10.06 -5.32 20.44
CA ASP A 120 10.84 -4.39 19.61
C ASP A 120 10.03 -3.11 19.39
N ALA A 121 10.09 -2.22 20.38
CA ALA A 121 9.32 -0.97 20.36
C ALA A 121 9.75 -0.03 19.24
N GLU A 122 11.03 -0.02 18.84
CA GLU A 122 11.54 0.87 17.78
C GLU A 122 10.98 0.46 16.42
N LEU A 123 11.06 -0.83 16.09
CA LEU A 123 10.50 -1.38 14.86
C LEU A 123 8.99 -1.11 14.76
N ALA A 124 8.26 -1.32 15.86
CA ALA A 124 6.83 -1.05 15.93
C ALA A 124 6.50 0.43 15.76
N ARG A 125 7.27 1.36 16.35
CA ARG A 125 7.07 2.80 16.15
C ARG A 125 7.24 3.22 14.69
N VAL A 126 8.25 2.70 14.03
CA VAL A 126 8.47 2.93 12.59
C VAL A 126 7.31 2.36 11.78
N ALA A 127 6.82 1.16 12.11
CA ALA A 127 5.66 0.56 11.47
C ALA A 127 4.38 1.40 11.67
N ILE A 128 4.13 1.90 12.89
CA ILE A 128 2.98 2.76 13.19
C ILE A 128 3.06 4.09 12.42
N ALA A 129 4.24 4.71 12.31
CA ALA A 129 4.43 5.89 11.45
C ALA A 129 4.19 5.53 9.97
N GLY A 130 4.68 4.37 9.55
CA GLY A 130 4.47 3.83 8.20
C GLY A 130 3.00 3.59 7.86
N LEU A 131 2.17 3.28 8.84
CA LEU A 131 0.73 3.11 8.68
C LEU A 131 0.05 4.39 8.17
N TRP A 132 0.39 5.54 8.74
CA TRP A 132 -0.08 6.85 8.28
C TRP A 132 0.37 7.13 6.84
N VAL A 133 1.65 6.88 6.56
CA VAL A 133 2.24 7.07 5.21
C VAL A 133 1.56 6.18 4.18
N LEU A 134 1.38 4.89 4.48
CA LEU A 134 0.73 3.93 3.58
C LEU A 134 -0.71 4.34 3.28
N THR A 135 -1.49 4.68 4.31
CA THR A 135 -2.89 5.07 4.19
C THR A 135 -3.05 6.26 3.23
N LEU A 136 -2.21 7.28 3.39
CA LEU A 136 -2.25 8.47 2.53
C LEU A 136 -1.68 8.20 1.13
N SER A 137 -0.63 7.39 0.99
CA SER A 137 -0.06 7.01 -0.31
C SER A 137 -1.10 6.32 -1.19
N GLU A 138 -1.80 5.33 -0.66
CA GLU A 138 -2.84 4.59 -1.37
C GLU A 138 -3.97 5.51 -1.86
N TYR A 139 -4.40 6.44 -0.99
CA TYR A 139 -5.40 7.43 -1.34
C TYR A 139 -4.91 8.38 -2.46
N LEU A 140 -3.74 9.00 -2.29
CA LEU A 140 -3.21 9.97 -3.25
C LEU A 140 -2.91 9.34 -4.62
N LEU A 141 -2.45 8.10 -4.65
CA LEU A 141 -2.28 7.34 -5.90
C LEU A 141 -3.62 7.01 -6.55
N THR A 142 -4.68 6.83 -5.77
CA THR A 142 -6.04 6.61 -6.30
C THR A 142 -6.57 7.85 -7.02
N LEU A 143 -6.17 9.07 -6.63
CA LEU A 143 -6.56 10.30 -7.35
C LEU A 143 -6.07 10.30 -8.81
N PHE A 144 -4.89 9.76 -9.10
CA PHE A 144 -4.44 9.61 -10.49
C PHE A 144 -5.31 8.64 -11.30
N ARG A 145 -5.86 7.60 -10.64
CA ARG A 145 -6.80 6.67 -11.28
C ARG A 145 -8.14 7.36 -11.54
N LEU A 146 -8.64 8.16 -10.60
CA LEU A 146 -9.85 8.97 -10.77
C LEU A 146 -9.73 9.96 -11.94
N ASP A 147 -8.57 10.62 -12.04
CA ASP A 147 -8.30 11.60 -13.09
C ASP A 147 -7.86 10.96 -14.42
N GLU A 148 -7.85 9.62 -14.54
CA GLU A 148 -7.37 8.85 -15.69
C GLU A 148 -5.92 9.20 -16.10
N ARG A 149 -5.08 9.65 -15.16
CA ARG A 149 -3.68 10.05 -15.37
C ARG A 149 -2.72 8.87 -15.21
N ALA A 150 -2.88 7.85 -16.03
CA ALA A 150 -2.08 6.62 -15.96
C ALA A 150 -0.56 6.87 -16.06
N ARG A 151 -0.12 7.85 -16.87
CA ARG A 151 1.31 8.21 -16.98
C ARG A 151 1.85 8.77 -15.67
N ALA A 152 1.11 9.68 -15.01
CA ALA A 152 1.52 10.25 -13.74
C ALA A 152 1.59 9.16 -12.65
N PHE A 153 0.59 8.29 -12.58
CA PHE A 153 0.60 7.12 -11.70
C PHE A 153 1.86 6.26 -11.92
N PHE A 154 2.16 5.92 -13.18
CA PHE A 154 3.34 5.12 -13.54
C PHE A 154 4.63 5.80 -13.10
N VAL A 155 4.81 7.09 -13.42
CA VAL A 155 6.02 7.84 -13.07
C VAL A 155 6.21 7.91 -11.56
N VAL A 156 5.16 8.23 -10.80
CA VAL A 156 5.24 8.30 -9.32
C VAL A 156 5.55 6.93 -8.73
N THR A 157 4.93 5.85 -9.24
CA THR A 157 5.20 4.49 -8.75
C THR A 157 6.65 4.08 -9.05
N MET A 158 7.17 4.36 -10.25
CA MET A 158 8.56 4.06 -10.60
C MET A 158 9.55 4.91 -9.81
N LEU A 159 9.25 6.19 -9.59
CA LEU A 159 10.05 7.08 -8.75
C LEU A 159 10.09 6.57 -7.30
N SER A 160 8.96 6.15 -6.77
CA SER A 160 8.90 5.55 -5.42
C SER A 160 9.83 4.33 -5.32
N VAL A 161 9.74 3.41 -6.26
CA VAL A 161 10.63 2.22 -6.30
C VAL A 161 12.09 2.63 -6.44
N ALA A 162 12.40 3.55 -7.38
CA ALA A 162 13.76 4.01 -7.63
C ALA A 162 14.40 4.73 -6.43
N LEU A 163 13.61 5.40 -5.60
CA LEU A 163 14.08 6.04 -4.36
C LEU A 163 14.17 5.04 -3.20
N THR A 164 13.19 4.16 -3.07
CA THR A 164 13.16 3.19 -1.96
C THR A 164 14.37 2.26 -1.98
N ILE A 165 14.78 1.79 -3.16
CA ILE A 165 15.88 0.83 -3.31
C ILE A 165 17.19 1.36 -2.72
N PRO A 166 17.75 2.51 -3.19
CA PRO A 166 19.03 3.01 -2.67
C PRO A 166 18.93 3.41 -1.18
N VAL A 167 17.80 3.99 -0.76
CA VAL A 167 17.62 4.37 0.64
C VAL A 167 17.60 3.13 1.54
N THR A 168 16.88 2.10 1.16
CA THR A 168 16.84 0.84 1.92
C THR A 168 18.21 0.16 1.96
N ILE A 169 18.98 0.18 0.87
CA ILE A 169 20.33 -0.36 0.82
C ILE A 169 21.27 0.45 1.77
N VAL A 170 21.20 1.77 1.71
CA VAL A 170 22.02 2.63 2.57
C VAL A 170 21.70 2.44 4.05
N LEU A 171 20.43 2.31 4.40
CA LEU A 171 20.02 2.09 5.79
C LEU A 171 20.31 0.67 6.27
N GLY A 172 20.16 -0.33 5.40
CA GLY A 172 20.34 -1.73 5.77
C GLY A 172 21.80 -2.21 5.76
N VAL A 173 22.66 -1.68 4.87
CA VAL A 173 24.03 -2.18 4.70
C VAL A 173 25.05 -1.36 5.50
N PRO A 174 25.34 -0.07 5.20
CA PRO A 174 26.34 0.67 5.94
C PRO A 174 25.93 1.11 7.35
N LEU A 175 24.62 1.25 7.61
CA LEU A 175 24.11 1.65 8.93
C LEU A 175 23.68 0.45 9.79
N ASP A 176 23.65 -0.75 9.22
CA ASP A 176 23.32 -2.02 9.90
C ASP A 176 22.02 -1.98 10.73
N LEU A 177 21.00 -1.28 10.18
CA LEU A 177 19.73 -1.09 10.87
C LEU A 177 18.77 -2.30 10.71
N GLY A 178 19.18 -3.38 10.06
CA GLY A 178 18.40 -4.61 9.95
C GLY A 178 16.94 -4.39 9.48
N ALA A 179 15.97 -4.92 10.23
CA ALA A 179 14.55 -4.76 9.95
C ALA A 179 14.07 -3.30 9.96
N ILE A 180 14.61 -2.47 10.87
CA ILE A 180 14.27 -1.04 10.96
C ILE A 180 14.68 -0.32 9.67
N GLY A 181 15.85 -0.65 9.12
CA GLY A 181 16.35 -0.08 7.86
C GLY A 181 15.41 -0.35 6.68
N LEU A 182 14.81 -1.56 6.61
CA LEU A 182 13.79 -1.90 5.60
C LEU A 182 12.54 -1.04 5.72
N LEU A 183 12.00 -0.90 6.93
CA LEU A 183 10.80 -0.11 7.19
C LEU A 183 11.05 1.38 6.95
N LEU A 184 12.14 1.93 7.50
CA LEU A 184 12.52 3.34 7.31
C LEU A 184 12.78 3.65 5.83
N GLY A 185 13.47 2.78 5.10
CA GLY A 185 13.69 2.95 3.68
C GLY A 185 12.39 3.01 2.89
N SER A 186 11.46 2.10 3.18
CA SER A 186 10.16 2.03 2.50
C SER A 186 9.23 3.19 2.90
N TYR A 187 9.02 3.39 4.20
CA TYR A 187 8.08 4.41 4.68
C TYR A 187 8.66 5.82 4.66
N GLY A 188 9.98 5.99 4.84
CA GLY A 188 10.63 7.28 4.72
C GLY A 188 10.57 7.83 3.29
N THR A 189 10.88 7.00 2.30
CA THR A 189 10.70 7.38 0.89
C THR A 189 9.22 7.56 0.54
N GLY A 190 8.34 6.72 1.08
CA GLY A 190 6.89 6.87 0.97
C GLY A 190 6.41 8.21 1.52
N ALA A 191 6.92 8.65 2.67
CA ALA A 191 6.59 9.95 3.26
C ALA A 191 7.01 11.12 2.36
N ALA A 192 8.21 11.06 1.77
CA ALA A 192 8.65 12.08 0.80
C ALA A 192 7.73 12.15 -0.42
N ILE A 193 7.31 11.00 -0.95
CA ILE A 193 6.32 10.92 -2.05
C ILE A 193 4.96 11.48 -1.62
N VAL A 194 4.47 11.13 -0.43
CA VAL A 194 3.21 11.66 0.11
C VAL A 194 3.24 13.18 0.20
N VAL A 195 4.33 13.77 0.73
CA VAL A 195 4.50 15.22 0.78
C VAL A 195 4.46 15.84 -0.62
N GLY A 196 5.19 15.25 -1.58
CA GLY A 196 5.15 15.69 -2.98
C GLY A 196 3.76 15.60 -3.60
N LEU A 197 3.01 14.52 -3.33
CA LEU A 197 1.65 14.32 -3.83
C LEU A 197 0.64 15.28 -3.18
N ILE A 198 0.77 15.55 -1.88
CA ILE A 198 -0.04 16.57 -1.19
C ILE A 198 0.23 17.95 -1.82
N ALA A 199 1.50 18.30 -2.05
CA ALA A 199 1.87 19.54 -2.72
C ALA A 199 1.31 19.61 -4.16
N TYR A 200 1.31 18.50 -4.90
CA TYR A 200 0.75 18.43 -6.25
C TYR A 200 -0.76 18.61 -6.28
N HIS A 201 -1.48 18.00 -5.33
CA HIS A 201 -2.95 18.05 -5.25
C HIS A 201 -3.48 19.13 -4.30
N HIS A 202 -2.64 20.02 -3.76
CA HIS A 202 -2.99 20.98 -2.68
C HIS A 202 -4.28 21.78 -2.91
N ARG A 203 -4.61 22.09 -4.17
CA ARG A 203 -5.81 22.87 -4.52
C ARG A 203 -7.12 22.11 -4.33
N ARG A 204 -7.07 20.78 -4.34
CA ARG A 204 -8.23 19.89 -4.20
C ARG A 204 -8.32 19.26 -2.80
N LEU A 205 -7.28 19.42 -2.00
CA LEU A 205 -7.20 18.82 -0.67
C LEU A 205 -7.55 19.86 0.40
N SER A 206 -8.28 19.43 1.41
CA SER A 206 -8.59 20.20 2.60
C SER A 206 -8.54 19.28 3.81
N LEU A 207 -8.26 19.83 4.99
CA LEU A 207 -8.32 19.10 6.26
C LEU A 207 -9.71 19.17 6.92
N MET A 208 -10.67 19.85 6.29
CA MET A 208 -12.03 19.94 6.78
C MET A 208 -12.86 18.76 6.28
N VAL A 209 -13.47 18.03 7.23
CA VAL A 209 -14.36 16.92 6.92
C VAL A 209 -15.80 17.43 6.81
N ASP A 210 -16.44 17.19 5.67
CA ASP A 210 -17.87 17.39 5.51
C ASP A 210 -18.64 16.20 6.13
N ILE A 211 -19.10 16.35 7.36
CA ILE A 211 -19.72 15.27 8.13
C ILE A 211 -20.95 14.65 7.44
N PRO A 212 -21.91 15.43 6.89
CA PRO A 212 -23.04 14.89 6.13
C PRO A 212 -22.58 14.02 4.95
N LEU A 213 -21.63 14.50 4.16
CA LEU A 213 -21.09 13.77 3.01
C LEU A 213 -20.34 12.52 3.47
N PHE A 214 -19.45 12.64 4.46
CA PHE A 214 -18.71 11.51 5.04
C PHE A 214 -19.66 10.42 5.55
N ARG A 215 -20.71 10.77 6.29
CA ARG A 215 -21.69 9.81 6.79
C ARG A 215 -22.42 9.07 5.64
N ARG A 216 -22.69 9.77 4.53
CA ARG A 216 -23.27 9.15 3.32
C ARG A 216 -22.28 8.19 2.65
N MET A 217 -21.02 8.56 2.56
CA MET A 217 -19.96 7.71 2.03
C MET A 217 -19.78 6.43 2.87
N MET A 218 -19.82 6.55 4.20
CA MET A 218 -19.65 5.41 5.11
C MET A 218 -20.79 4.40 5.05
N ARG A 219 -21.99 4.78 4.67
CA ARG A 219 -23.10 3.82 4.44
C ARG A 219 -22.74 2.78 3.35
N PHE A 220 -21.87 3.14 2.44
CA PHE A 220 -21.38 2.22 1.40
C PHE A 220 -20.00 1.65 1.75
N GLY A 221 -19.06 2.47 2.20
CA GLY A 221 -17.70 2.06 2.46
C GLY A 221 -17.56 1.06 3.61
N LEU A 222 -18.26 1.31 4.72
CA LEU A 222 -18.16 0.45 5.89
C LEU A 222 -18.58 -1.02 5.64
N PRO A 223 -19.64 -1.31 4.89
CA PRO A 223 -20.00 -2.69 4.53
C PRO A 223 -19.00 -3.39 3.61
N THR A 224 -18.15 -2.67 2.85
CA THR A 224 -17.14 -3.30 1.98
C THR A 224 -15.88 -3.71 2.73
N MET A 225 -15.59 -3.07 3.86
CA MET A 225 -14.39 -3.31 4.68
C MET A 225 -14.22 -4.78 5.12
N PRO A 226 -15.24 -5.51 5.62
CA PRO A 226 -15.08 -6.90 6.02
C PRO A 226 -14.65 -7.81 4.87
N ALA A 227 -15.16 -7.57 3.66
CA ALA A 227 -14.78 -8.34 2.48
C ALA A 227 -13.30 -8.13 2.10
N GLU A 228 -12.84 -6.88 2.11
CA GLU A 228 -11.42 -6.57 1.85
C GLU A 228 -10.51 -7.15 2.93
N LEU A 229 -10.88 -6.98 4.20
CA LEU A 229 -10.12 -7.53 5.32
C LEU A 229 -10.05 -9.05 5.25
N SER A 230 -11.13 -9.74 4.88
CA SER A 230 -11.17 -11.20 4.72
C SER A 230 -10.23 -11.66 3.62
N LEU A 231 -10.25 -11.00 2.46
CA LEU A 231 -9.36 -11.32 1.34
C LEU A 231 -7.89 -11.11 1.72
N TYR A 232 -7.60 -10.06 2.46
CA TYR A 232 -6.23 -9.74 2.85
C TYR A 232 -5.73 -10.60 4.01
N SER A 233 -6.62 -10.97 4.94
CA SER A 233 -6.27 -11.79 6.10
C SER A 233 -5.66 -13.14 5.69
N MET A 234 -6.12 -13.72 4.57
CA MET A 234 -5.53 -14.93 4.00
C MET A 234 -4.06 -14.77 3.57
N SER A 235 -3.58 -13.53 3.41
CA SER A 235 -2.22 -13.25 2.92
C SER A 235 -1.26 -12.80 4.02
N PHE A 236 -1.73 -12.56 5.25
CA PHE A 236 -0.86 -12.08 6.32
C PHE A 236 -0.94 -12.87 7.63
N ILE A 237 -2.06 -13.53 7.93
CA ILE A 237 -2.22 -14.32 9.16
C ILE A 237 -1.21 -15.45 9.24
N ASP A 238 -0.92 -16.10 8.11
CA ASP A 238 0.08 -17.16 8.00
C ASP A 238 1.47 -16.69 8.46
N ARG A 239 1.89 -15.48 8.10
CA ARG A 239 3.18 -14.92 8.52
C ARG A 239 3.26 -14.70 10.03
N ILE A 240 2.19 -14.19 10.63
CA ILE A 240 2.13 -13.99 12.09
C ILE A 240 2.16 -15.36 12.80
N ILE A 241 1.40 -16.34 12.32
CA ILE A 241 1.39 -17.69 12.90
C ILE A 241 2.78 -18.32 12.82
N ILE A 242 3.44 -18.24 11.67
CA ILE A 242 4.79 -18.79 11.49
C ILE A 242 5.79 -18.06 12.40
N ALA A 243 5.76 -16.73 12.44
CA ALA A 243 6.65 -15.94 13.29
C ALA A 243 6.53 -16.33 14.77
N ARG A 244 5.31 -16.56 15.23
CA ARG A 244 5.05 -16.93 16.63
C ARG A 244 5.29 -18.41 16.96
N SER A 245 5.10 -19.31 16.00
CA SER A 245 5.20 -20.75 16.23
C SER A 245 6.60 -21.31 15.93
N LEU A 246 7.25 -20.81 14.90
CA LEU A 246 8.52 -21.31 14.38
C LEU A 246 9.65 -20.29 14.48
N GLY A 247 9.32 -19.01 14.68
CA GLY A 247 10.28 -17.91 14.81
C GLY A 247 10.37 -17.03 13.57
N LEU A 248 11.04 -15.88 13.76
CA LEU A 248 11.14 -14.83 12.73
C LEU A 248 11.95 -15.27 11.51
N ALA A 249 12.97 -16.12 11.69
CA ALA A 249 13.76 -16.61 10.57
C ALA A 249 12.91 -17.44 9.59
N GLU A 250 12.06 -18.32 10.11
CA GLU A 250 11.15 -19.14 9.29
C GLU A 250 10.08 -18.26 8.61
N ALA A 251 9.57 -17.24 9.30
CA ALA A 251 8.67 -16.26 8.72
C ALA A 251 9.33 -15.49 7.56
N GLY A 252 10.63 -15.18 7.67
CA GLY A 252 11.41 -14.55 6.62
C GLY A 252 11.58 -15.46 5.40
N LEU A 253 11.94 -16.73 5.59
CA LEU A 253 12.05 -17.72 4.51
C LEU A 253 10.70 -17.95 3.81
N TYR A 254 9.62 -18.03 4.60
CA TYR A 254 8.27 -18.14 4.05
C TYR A 254 7.89 -16.92 3.21
N ALA A 255 8.17 -15.72 3.70
CA ALA A 255 7.89 -14.48 2.97
C ALA A 255 8.65 -14.40 1.63
N LEU A 256 9.90 -14.86 1.59
CA LEU A 256 10.69 -14.99 0.35
C LEU A 256 10.01 -15.94 -0.63
N ALA A 257 9.60 -17.12 -0.17
CA ALA A 257 8.93 -18.12 -1.01
C ALA A 257 7.61 -17.57 -1.59
N VAL A 258 6.82 -16.86 -0.77
CA VAL A 258 5.58 -16.21 -1.20
C VAL A 258 5.84 -15.13 -2.27
N LYS A 259 6.88 -14.29 -2.12
CA LYS A 259 7.23 -13.29 -3.13
C LYS A 259 7.64 -13.89 -4.46
N VAL A 260 8.44 -14.95 -4.44
CA VAL A 260 8.82 -15.69 -5.65
C VAL A 260 7.58 -16.30 -6.31
N SER A 261 6.70 -16.93 -5.54
CA SER A 261 5.43 -17.49 -6.04
C SER A 261 4.54 -16.40 -6.65
N GLN A 262 4.45 -15.22 -6.03
CA GLN A 262 3.68 -14.09 -6.58
C GLN A 262 4.23 -13.59 -7.92
N ALA A 263 5.55 -13.60 -8.12
CA ALA A 263 6.15 -13.24 -9.41
C ALA A 263 5.78 -14.24 -10.50
N VAL A 264 5.82 -15.55 -10.20
CA VAL A 264 5.38 -16.60 -11.14
C VAL A 264 3.90 -16.42 -11.48
N ASN A 265 3.04 -16.14 -10.49
CA ASN A 265 1.63 -15.87 -10.72
C ASN A 265 1.37 -14.65 -11.63
N VAL A 266 2.20 -13.61 -11.56
CA VAL A 266 2.11 -12.45 -12.47
C VAL A 266 2.39 -12.85 -13.90
N LEU A 267 3.41 -13.69 -14.13
CA LEU A 267 3.73 -14.21 -15.46
C LEU A 267 2.60 -15.09 -16.01
N VAL A 268 2.07 -16.00 -15.19
CA VAL A 268 0.94 -16.88 -15.58
C VAL A 268 -0.29 -16.05 -15.93
N ARG A 269 -0.63 -15.02 -15.15
CA ARG A 269 -1.75 -14.12 -15.46
C ARG A 269 -1.53 -13.35 -16.76
N GLY A 270 -0.30 -12.92 -17.07
CA GLY A 270 0.04 -12.32 -18.35
C GLY A 270 -0.27 -13.25 -19.52
N PHE A 271 0.07 -14.52 -19.39
CA PHE A 271 -0.26 -15.57 -20.38
C PHE A 271 -1.77 -15.78 -20.52
N GLN A 272 -2.50 -15.89 -19.38
CA GLN A 272 -3.94 -16.08 -19.38
C GLN A 272 -4.70 -14.93 -20.05
N LEU A 273 -4.21 -13.70 -19.95
CA LEU A 273 -4.80 -12.53 -20.62
C LEU A 273 -4.52 -12.51 -22.15
N ALA A 274 -3.45 -13.15 -22.59
CA ALA A 274 -3.08 -13.21 -24.01
C ALA A 274 -3.78 -14.36 -24.77
N PHE A 275 -4.26 -15.39 -24.06
CA PHE A 275 -4.81 -16.62 -24.66
C PHE A 275 -6.25 -16.48 -25.24
N PRO A 276 -7.24 -15.77 -24.61
CA PRO A 276 -8.61 -15.74 -25.08
C PRO A 276 -8.85 -15.23 -26.51
N PRO A 277 -8.02 -14.33 -27.07
CA PRO A 277 -8.20 -13.90 -28.47
C PRO A 277 -7.71 -14.92 -29.50
N LEU A 278 -7.06 -16.01 -29.08
CA LEU A 278 -6.45 -17.02 -29.96
C LEU A 278 -7.22 -18.35 -29.98
N ALA A 279 -8.26 -18.48 -29.16
CA ALA A 279 -9.16 -19.62 -29.09
C ALA A 279 -10.56 -19.27 -29.66
#